data_90f1d872aac4fe01557d42a7e8c24bb4
#
_entry.id   90f1d872aac4fe01557d42a7e8c24bb4
#
_cell.length_a   1.000
_cell.length_b   1.000
_cell.length_c   1.000
_cell.angle_alpha   90.00
_cell.angle_beta   90.00
_cell.angle_gamma   90.00
#
_symmetry.space_group_name_H-M   'P 1'
#
loop_
_entity.id
_entity.type
_entity.pdbx_description
1 polymer ?
#
loop_
_entity_poly.entity_id
_entity_poly.type
_entity_poly.pdbx_seq_one_letter_code
_entity_poly.pdbx_strand_id
1 'polypeptide(L)'
;MEAWDYYEDSPLYLKDQSHTNVVRKLTFLTEEAPGVVRGFDLDSRTSTTADRETCRHPDHKDPTGREGIDNQIAMLFSLLEPIVEDTPQIAIQGAINEGRVLVMIELEGVDDLQNDDDVTVNVFRATGRPLVGNKGLIMPYQTFHVDYDLDVSTVTGVQIVNGELEAGPVDMEIPMDVLDASFPMRLSQGRVRLKIAEDGSFTGLIGGGIDIAHVFHEFGVVVEGPEDDLIRPIFEANADMGYSDGVCSHISMAFGIEGDVAYAIHDATQE
;
A
#
# COMPACT_ATOMS: atom_id res chain seq x y z
N MET A 1 -21.20 -17.29 37.58
CA MET A 1 -20.84 -16.31 36.55
C MET A 1 -19.72 -16.98 35.76
N GLU A 2 -20.06 -17.58 34.64
CA GLU A 2 -19.07 -18.25 33.81
C GLU A 2 -18.25 -17.17 33.07
N ALA A 3 -16.95 -17.37 32.94
CA ALA A 3 -16.02 -16.38 32.39
C ALA A 3 -16.31 -15.97 30.92
N TRP A 4 -17.26 -16.65 30.32
CA TRP A 4 -17.67 -16.45 28.90
C TRP A 4 -18.71 -15.35 28.71
N ASP A 5 -19.55 -15.06 29.76
CA ASP A 5 -20.60 -14.02 29.65
C ASP A 5 -20.03 -12.58 29.55
N TYR A 6 -18.73 -12.40 29.81
CA TYR A 6 -18.11 -11.07 29.80
C TYR A 6 -17.73 -10.60 28.37
N TYR A 7 -17.65 -11.52 27.42
CA TYR A 7 -17.24 -11.18 26.03
C TYR A 7 -18.41 -10.98 25.07
N GLU A 8 -19.62 -11.52 25.42
CA GLU A 8 -20.81 -11.37 24.56
C GLU A 8 -21.34 -9.92 24.49
N ASP A 9 -21.01 -9.07 25.46
CA ASP A 9 -21.39 -7.64 25.47
C ASP A 9 -20.23 -6.70 25.16
N SER A 10 -19.07 -7.21 24.76
CA SER A 10 -17.94 -6.36 24.37
C SER A 10 -18.17 -5.79 22.96
N PRO A 11 -18.01 -4.47 22.74
CA PRO A 11 -18.04 -3.91 21.40
C PRO A 11 -16.83 -4.34 20.57
N LEU A 12 -15.79 -4.89 21.21
CA LEU A 12 -14.56 -5.34 20.56
C LEU A 12 -14.67 -6.81 20.18
N TYR A 13 -14.36 -7.14 18.96
CA TYR A 13 -14.44 -8.50 18.44
C TYR A 13 -13.39 -8.80 17.36
N LEU A 14 -13.18 -10.08 17.09
CA LEU A 14 -12.46 -10.60 15.91
C LEU A 14 -13.51 -11.10 14.92
N LYS A 15 -13.34 -10.79 13.64
CA LYS A 15 -14.22 -11.32 12.60
C LYS A 15 -14.04 -12.83 12.45
N ASP A 16 -15.14 -13.55 12.39
CA ASP A 16 -15.14 -14.98 12.09
C ASP A 16 -14.77 -15.19 10.62
N GLN A 17 -14.09 -16.31 10.30
CA GLN A 17 -13.68 -16.68 8.94
C GLN A 17 -12.88 -15.55 8.25
N SER A 18 -12.00 -14.89 9.00
CA SER A 18 -11.06 -13.92 8.47
C SER A 18 -9.62 -14.39 8.62
N HIS A 19 -8.80 -14.04 7.64
CA HIS A 19 -7.36 -14.19 7.68
C HIS A 19 -6.72 -12.81 7.58
N THR A 20 -6.06 -12.39 8.64
CA THR A 20 -5.54 -11.03 8.73
C THR A 20 -4.01 -11.04 8.83
N ASN A 21 -3.39 -10.11 8.12
CA ASN A 21 -1.95 -9.91 8.13
C ASN A 21 -1.62 -8.45 8.47
N VAL A 22 -0.53 -8.25 9.18
CA VAL A 22 0.11 -6.94 9.33
C VAL A 22 1.25 -6.81 8.30
N VAL A 23 1.30 -5.69 7.59
CA VAL A 23 2.44 -5.36 6.71
C VAL A 23 3.66 -5.07 7.60
N ARG A 24 4.58 -6.01 7.63
CA ARG A 24 5.83 -5.93 8.42
C ARG A 24 6.96 -5.21 7.71
N LYS A 25 6.86 -5.11 6.38
CA LYS A 25 7.85 -4.45 5.55
C LYS A 25 7.18 -3.82 4.33
N LEU A 26 7.58 -2.60 4.05
CA LEU A 26 7.21 -1.87 2.85
C LEU A 26 8.51 -1.48 2.14
N THR A 27 8.60 -1.75 0.85
CA THR A 27 9.81 -1.53 0.07
C THR A 27 9.53 -0.55 -1.06
N PHE A 28 10.28 0.54 -1.12
CA PHE A 28 10.30 1.40 -2.29
C PHE A 28 10.88 0.65 -3.47
N LEU A 29 10.13 0.59 -4.56
CA LEU A 29 10.58 -0.11 -5.77
C LEU A 29 11.43 0.83 -6.62
N THR A 30 12.43 0.26 -7.27
CA THR A 30 13.29 0.90 -8.27
C THR A 30 13.27 0.09 -9.56
N GLU A 31 13.81 0.61 -10.64
CA GLU A 31 14.00 -0.16 -11.86
C GLU A 31 14.94 -1.35 -11.61
N GLU A 32 14.52 -2.55 -11.99
CA GLU A 32 15.37 -3.75 -11.97
C GLU A 32 16.30 -3.79 -13.19
N ALA A 33 15.86 -3.18 -14.28
CA ALA A 33 16.62 -2.90 -15.52
C ALA A 33 15.93 -1.73 -16.23
N PRO A 34 16.58 -1.04 -17.18
CA PRO A 34 15.98 0.08 -17.88
C PRO A 34 14.59 -0.26 -18.46
N GLY A 35 13.53 0.42 -18.00
CA GLY A 35 12.14 0.20 -18.38
C GLY A 35 11.50 -1.05 -17.78
N VAL A 36 12.14 -1.71 -16.80
CA VAL A 36 11.60 -2.90 -16.13
C VAL A 36 11.37 -2.59 -14.64
N VAL A 37 10.11 -2.53 -14.23
CA VAL A 37 9.70 -2.27 -12.86
C VAL A 37 8.56 -3.18 -12.43
N ARG A 38 8.46 -3.50 -11.15
CA ARG A 38 7.26 -4.14 -10.60
C ARG A 38 6.17 -3.10 -10.35
N GLY A 39 4.92 -3.44 -10.66
CA GLY A 39 3.79 -2.53 -10.49
C GLY A 39 2.49 -3.13 -11.01
N PHE A 40 1.57 -2.25 -11.33
CA PHE A 40 0.24 -2.57 -11.85
C PHE A 40 0.02 -1.90 -13.18
N ASP A 41 -0.88 -2.45 -13.96
CA ASP A 41 -1.53 -1.77 -15.08
C ASP A 41 -2.75 -1.04 -14.47
N LEU A 42 -2.59 0.26 -14.18
CA LEU A 42 -3.60 1.04 -13.46
C LEU A 42 -4.66 1.61 -14.40
N ASP A 43 -4.30 1.92 -15.64
CA ASP A 43 -5.20 2.53 -16.62
C ASP A 43 -5.74 1.53 -17.67
N SER A 44 -5.34 0.25 -17.59
CA SER A 44 -5.74 -0.85 -18.50
C SER A 44 -5.32 -0.61 -19.95
N ARG A 45 -4.15 -0.02 -20.16
CA ARG A 45 -3.58 0.30 -21.47
C ARG A 45 -2.10 -0.08 -21.53
N THR A 46 -1.54 0.06 -22.73
CA THR A 46 -0.09 0.12 -22.93
C THR A 46 0.24 1.45 -23.60
N SER A 47 0.72 2.38 -22.79
CA SER A 47 0.94 3.77 -23.21
C SER A 47 2.33 3.98 -23.77
N THR A 48 2.43 4.96 -24.66
CA THR A 48 3.65 5.36 -25.34
C THR A 48 3.87 6.88 -25.22
N THR A 49 5.02 7.37 -25.61
CA THR A 49 5.30 8.81 -25.65
C THR A 49 4.38 9.61 -26.60
N ALA A 50 3.53 8.94 -27.39
CA ALA A 50 2.53 9.57 -28.23
C ALA A 50 1.21 9.83 -27.51
N ASP A 51 0.96 9.11 -26.40
CA ASP A 51 -0.30 9.16 -25.69
C ASP A 51 -0.39 10.40 -24.80
N ARG A 52 -1.43 11.19 -25.01
CA ARG A 52 -1.63 12.45 -24.28
C ARG A 52 -2.24 12.21 -22.91
N GLU A 53 -3.03 11.17 -22.79
CA GLU A 53 -3.77 10.86 -21.55
C GLU A 53 -2.86 10.39 -20.41
N THR A 54 -1.66 9.93 -20.74
CA THR A 54 -0.57 9.60 -19.78
C THR A 54 0.51 10.69 -19.77
N CYS A 55 0.18 11.89 -20.21
CA CYS A 55 1.09 13.03 -20.35
C CYS A 55 2.39 12.69 -21.09
N ARG A 56 2.32 11.73 -22.02
CA ARG A 56 3.40 11.21 -22.84
C ARG A 56 4.47 10.40 -22.08
N HIS A 57 4.14 9.91 -20.88
CA HIS A 57 4.95 8.93 -20.20
C HIS A 57 4.62 7.54 -20.75
N PRO A 58 5.62 6.78 -21.23
CA PRO A 58 5.42 5.41 -21.65
C PRO A 58 5.35 4.50 -20.41
N ASP A 59 4.54 3.45 -20.50
CA ASP A 59 4.53 2.42 -19.46
C ASP A 59 5.80 1.59 -19.46
N HIS A 60 6.00 0.92 -18.37
CA HIS A 60 7.08 -0.02 -18.14
C HIS A 60 6.66 -1.47 -18.45
N LYS A 61 7.61 -2.39 -18.28
CA LYS A 61 7.36 -3.83 -18.27
C LYS A 61 7.66 -4.37 -16.88
N ASP A 62 6.93 -5.40 -16.47
CA ASP A 62 7.32 -6.13 -15.28
C ASP A 62 8.48 -7.12 -15.56
N PRO A 63 9.13 -7.68 -14.53
CA PRO A 63 10.21 -8.65 -14.71
C PRO A 63 9.81 -9.94 -15.44
N THR A 64 8.50 -10.25 -15.55
CA THR A 64 7.99 -11.39 -16.34
C THR A 64 7.79 -11.04 -17.81
N GLY A 65 7.91 -9.76 -18.19
CA GLY A 65 7.73 -9.23 -19.53
C GLY A 65 6.31 -8.74 -19.85
N ARG A 66 5.42 -8.64 -18.85
CA ARG A 66 4.10 -8.03 -19.00
C ARG A 66 4.28 -6.54 -19.25
N GLU A 67 3.64 -6.02 -20.30
CA GLU A 67 3.61 -4.61 -20.67
C GLU A 67 2.48 -3.86 -19.93
N GLY A 68 2.45 -2.52 -20.01
CA GLY A 68 1.42 -1.70 -19.42
C GLY A 68 1.59 -1.51 -17.91
N ILE A 69 2.80 -1.42 -17.41
CA ILE A 69 3.07 -1.24 -15.98
C ILE A 69 3.24 0.24 -15.66
N ASP A 70 2.35 0.74 -14.83
CA ASP A 70 2.36 2.08 -14.28
C ASP A 70 3.09 2.08 -12.94
N ASN A 71 4.31 2.59 -12.91
CA ASN A 71 5.09 2.86 -11.70
C ASN A 71 6.17 3.89 -11.99
N GLN A 72 5.74 5.10 -12.28
CA GLN A 72 6.64 6.19 -12.66
C GLN A 72 7.54 6.62 -11.50
N ILE A 73 7.07 6.50 -10.26
CA ILE A 73 7.87 6.78 -9.05
C ILE A 73 9.11 5.87 -8.98
N ALA A 74 9.03 4.61 -9.40
CA ALA A 74 10.19 3.71 -9.36
C ALA A 74 11.37 4.22 -10.20
N MET A 75 11.08 4.87 -11.33
CA MET A 75 12.11 5.51 -12.14
C MET A 75 12.74 6.70 -11.41
N LEU A 76 11.94 7.53 -10.72
CA LEU A 76 12.45 8.65 -9.93
C LEU A 76 13.33 8.18 -8.78
N PHE A 77 12.91 7.14 -8.06
CA PHE A 77 13.73 6.54 -7.00
C PHE A 77 15.05 6.00 -7.54
N SER A 78 15.04 5.35 -8.71
CA SER A 78 16.29 4.88 -9.36
C SER A 78 17.26 6.00 -9.65
N LEU A 79 16.76 7.18 -10.00
CA LEU A 79 17.60 8.37 -10.26
C LEU A 79 18.10 9.02 -8.96
N LEU A 80 17.33 8.94 -7.88
CA LEU A 80 17.62 9.55 -6.59
C LEU A 80 18.43 8.63 -5.66
N GLU A 81 18.40 7.33 -5.87
CA GLU A 81 19.07 6.32 -5.04
C GLU A 81 20.53 6.66 -4.71
N PRO A 82 21.37 7.13 -5.67
CA PRO A 82 22.75 7.52 -5.36
C PRO A 82 22.89 8.72 -4.44
N ILE A 83 21.81 9.48 -4.21
CA ILE A 83 21.79 10.70 -3.40
C ILE A 83 21.18 10.44 -2.03
N VAL A 84 20.05 9.72 -1.99
CA VAL A 84 19.29 9.45 -0.76
C VAL A 84 19.69 8.15 -0.09
N GLU A 85 20.37 7.28 -0.81
CA GLU A 85 20.77 5.93 -0.37
C GLU A 85 19.56 5.14 0.19
N ASP A 86 19.75 4.38 1.25
CA ASP A 86 18.68 3.60 1.91
C ASP A 86 17.86 4.43 2.92
N THR A 87 18.05 5.76 2.99
CA THR A 87 17.44 6.61 4.02
C THR A 87 15.90 6.51 4.06
N PRO A 88 15.17 6.60 2.92
CA PRO A 88 13.72 6.45 2.94
C PRO A 88 13.27 5.05 3.39
N GLN A 89 14.00 4.01 2.97
CA GLN A 89 13.70 2.63 3.34
C GLN A 89 13.90 2.38 4.84
N ILE A 90 14.95 2.96 5.43
CA ILE A 90 15.23 2.85 6.86
C ILE A 90 14.16 3.62 7.67
N ALA A 91 13.78 4.82 7.21
CA ALA A 91 12.78 5.64 7.87
C ALA A 91 11.41 4.95 7.93
N ILE A 92 10.92 4.43 6.80
CA ILE A 92 9.62 3.76 6.76
C ILE A 92 9.61 2.47 7.59
N GLN A 93 10.70 1.69 7.57
CA GLN A 93 10.81 0.50 8.41
C GLN A 93 10.83 0.86 9.90
N GLY A 94 11.48 1.96 10.28
CA GLY A 94 11.44 2.51 11.63
C GLY A 94 10.02 2.88 12.04
N ALA A 95 9.29 3.59 11.19
CA ALA A 95 7.90 3.98 11.42
C ALA A 95 6.96 2.77 11.57
N ILE A 96 7.14 1.72 10.77
CA ILE A 96 6.42 0.44 10.89
C ILE A 96 6.73 -0.21 12.26
N ASN A 97 7.99 -0.31 12.61
CA ASN A 97 8.43 -0.95 13.86
C ASN A 97 7.99 -0.19 15.12
N GLU A 98 7.80 1.11 15.01
CA GLU A 98 7.31 1.97 16.10
C GLU A 98 5.77 2.03 16.18
N GLY A 99 5.06 1.45 15.20
CA GLY A 99 3.60 1.44 15.14
C GLY A 99 2.98 2.72 14.60
N ARG A 100 3.78 3.60 13.98
CA ARG A 100 3.29 4.84 13.33
C ARG A 100 2.70 4.55 11.93
N VAL A 101 3.22 3.52 11.26
CA VAL A 101 2.74 3.02 9.97
C VAL A 101 2.35 1.56 10.13
N LEU A 102 1.11 1.31 10.52
CA LEU A 102 0.55 -0.03 10.62
C LEU A 102 -0.55 -0.19 9.58
N VAL A 103 -0.24 -0.90 8.50
CA VAL A 103 -1.20 -1.32 7.48
C VAL A 103 -1.55 -2.77 7.72
N MET A 104 -2.82 -3.08 7.74
CA MET A 104 -3.32 -4.45 7.79
C MET A 104 -4.09 -4.78 6.53
N ILE A 105 -3.99 -6.04 6.12
CA ILE A 105 -4.78 -6.62 5.04
C ILE A 105 -5.54 -7.80 5.62
N GLU A 106 -6.85 -7.73 5.53
CA GLU A 106 -7.77 -8.76 6.01
C GLU A 106 -8.50 -9.39 4.84
N LEU A 107 -8.48 -10.70 4.78
CA LEU A 107 -9.27 -11.52 3.86
C LEU A 107 -10.46 -12.07 4.63
N GLU A 108 -11.65 -11.59 4.31
CA GLU A 108 -12.90 -11.97 4.97
C GLU A 108 -13.68 -12.97 4.12
N GLY A 109 -14.26 -13.97 4.77
CA GLY A 109 -15.00 -15.04 4.11
C GLY A 109 -14.10 -16.12 3.48
N VAL A 110 -12.81 -16.13 3.78
CA VAL A 110 -11.84 -17.07 3.18
C VAL A 110 -11.97 -18.46 3.78
N ASP A 111 -12.19 -19.45 2.94
CA ASP A 111 -12.25 -20.87 3.30
C ASP A 111 -10.92 -21.60 3.00
N ASP A 112 -10.22 -21.21 1.93
CA ASP A 112 -8.95 -21.79 1.51
C ASP A 112 -8.00 -20.69 0.98
N LEU A 113 -6.88 -20.47 1.66
CA LEU A 113 -5.86 -19.50 1.27
C LEU A 113 -5.14 -19.83 -0.04
N GLN A 114 -5.33 -21.03 -0.59
CA GLN A 114 -4.74 -21.40 -1.86
C GLN A 114 -5.73 -21.26 -3.03
N ASN A 115 -7.03 -21.59 -2.80
CA ASN A 115 -8.04 -21.46 -3.85
C ASN A 115 -9.39 -21.12 -3.23
N ASP A 116 -9.89 -19.94 -3.53
CA ASP A 116 -11.17 -19.44 -3.08
C ASP A 116 -11.78 -18.56 -4.17
N ASP A 117 -13.07 -18.64 -4.39
CA ASP A 117 -13.74 -17.96 -5.49
C ASP A 117 -14.49 -16.68 -5.09
N ASP A 118 -14.63 -16.39 -3.79
CA ASP A 118 -15.37 -15.22 -3.29
C ASP A 118 -14.86 -14.68 -1.96
N VAL A 119 -13.75 -13.94 -1.99
CA VAL A 119 -13.14 -13.33 -0.82
C VAL A 119 -13.35 -11.81 -0.83
N THR A 120 -13.59 -11.22 0.32
CA THR A 120 -13.54 -9.77 0.51
C THR A 120 -12.16 -9.37 1.03
N VAL A 121 -11.51 -8.43 0.35
CA VAL A 121 -10.20 -7.89 0.76
C VAL A 121 -10.40 -6.51 1.37
N ASN A 122 -10.03 -6.37 2.63
CA ASN A 122 -10.02 -5.11 3.37
C ASN A 122 -8.58 -4.65 3.59
N VAL A 123 -8.31 -3.37 3.30
CA VAL A 123 -7.04 -2.70 3.60
C VAL A 123 -7.34 -1.54 4.53
N PHE A 124 -6.68 -1.50 5.68
CA PHE A 124 -6.92 -0.47 6.68
C PHE A 124 -5.68 -0.17 7.52
N ARG A 125 -5.73 0.97 8.20
CA ARG A 125 -4.78 1.33 9.23
C ARG A 125 -5.13 0.62 10.54
N ALA A 126 -4.10 0.25 11.29
CA ALA A 126 -4.27 -0.22 12.65
C ALA A 126 -3.48 0.65 13.64
N THR A 127 -3.84 0.52 14.91
CA THR A 127 -3.14 1.14 16.03
C THR A 127 -2.61 0.07 16.99
N GLY A 128 -1.49 0.37 17.61
CA GLY A 128 -0.83 -0.50 18.57
C GLY A 128 0.68 -0.31 18.59
N ARG A 129 1.32 -0.99 19.52
CA ARG A 129 2.79 -0.97 19.61
C ARG A 129 3.34 -2.36 19.27
N PRO A 130 3.94 -2.54 18.09
CA PRO A 130 4.45 -3.83 17.66
C PRO A 130 5.60 -4.33 18.55
N LEU A 131 5.65 -5.63 18.74
CA LEU A 131 6.85 -6.31 19.22
C LEU A 131 7.72 -6.64 18.00
N VAL A 132 8.95 -6.17 18.03
CA VAL A 132 9.90 -6.34 16.93
C VAL A 132 10.86 -7.46 17.28
N GLY A 133 11.06 -8.39 16.35
CA GLY A 133 11.98 -9.51 16.49
C GLY A 133 13.44 -9.14 16.23
N ASN A 134 14.32 -10.11 16.38
CA ASN A 134 15.77 -9.93 16.21
C ASN A 134 16.19 -9.60 14.76
N LYS A 135 15.30 -9.74 13.80
CA LYS A 135 15.53 -9.35 12.39
C LYS A 135 15.11 -7.89 12.10
N GLY A 136 14.64 -7.14 13.11
CA GLY A 136 14.16 -5.78 12.92
C GLY A 136 12.80 -5.68 12.22
N LEU A 137 11.99 -6.74 12.24
CA LEU A 137 10.66 -6.81 11.66
C LEU A 137 9.64 -7.14 12.73
N ILE A 138 8.39 -6.73 12.53
CA ILE A 138 7.25 -7.08 13.39
C ILE A 138 7.16 -8.60 13.49
N MET A 139 6.96 -9.11 14.72
CA MET A 139 6.73 -10.53 14.96
C MET A 139 5.30 -10.93 14.57
N PRO A 140 5.08 -12.15 14.07
CA PRO A 140 3.73 -12.63 13.74
C PRO A 140 2.85 -12.86 14.97
N TYR A 141 1.55 -13.07 14.72
CA TYR A 141 0.51 -13.43 15.71
C TYR A 141 0.28 -12.38 16.79
N GLN A 142 0.55 -11.11 16.48
CA GLN A 142 0.21 -10.00 17.35
C GLN A 142 -1.20 -9.50 17.05
N THR A 143 -1.77 -8.78 18.01
CA THR A 143 -3.11 -8.21 17.90
C THR A 143 -3.01 -6.69 17.83
N PHE A 144 -3.73 -6.08 16.90
CA PHE A 144 -3.81 -4.65 16.69
C PHE A 144 -5.27 -4.21 16.64
N HIS A 145 -5.55 -2.96 16.98
CA HIS A 145 -6.90 -2.40 16.86
C HIS A 145 -7.05 -1.72 15.50
N VAL A 146 -8.20 -1.91 14.86
CA VAL A 146 -8.56 -1.16 13.66
C VAL A 146 -8.65 0.33 14.00
N ASP A 147 -8.09 1.18 13.17
CA ASP A 147 -8.17 2.62 13.30
C ASP A 147 -9.24 3.16 12.36
N TYR A 148 -10.38 3.52 12.91
CA TYR A 148 -11.52 4.04 12.15
C TYR A 148 -11.44 5.56 11.89
N ASP A 149 -10.34 6.22 12.24
CA ASP A 149 -10.09 7.62 11.84
C ASP A 149 -9.76 7.72 10.33
N LEU A 150 -9.38 6.59 9.70
CA LEU A 150 -9.24 6.45 8.26
C LEU A 150 -10.23 5.42 7.71
N ASP A 151 -10.63 5.62 6.46
CA ASP A 151 -11.56 4.73 5.79
C ASP A 151 -10.96 3.34 5.56
N VAL A 152 -11.75 2.29 5.78
CA VAL A 152 -11.42 0.92 5.35
C VAL A 152 -11.66 0.80 3.85
N SER A 153 -10.63 0.43 3.11
CA SER A 153 -10.74 0.19 1.67
C SER A 153 -11.14 -1.26 1.42
N THR A 154 -12.30 -1.49 0.83
CA THR A 154 -12.91 -2.82 0.67
C THR A 154 -13.09 -3.18 -0.80
N VAL A 155 -12.67 -4.39 -1.17
CA VAL A 155 -12.91 -5.00 -2.49
C VAL A 155 -13.55 -6.37 -2.31
N THR A 156 -14.75 -6.56 -2.85
CA THR A 156 -15.51 -7.81 -2.75
C THR A 156 -15.38 -8.64 -4.03
N GLY A 157 -15.66 -9.96 -3.94
CA GLY A 157 -15.66 -10.85 -5.10
C GLY A 157 -14.26 -11.13 -5.65
N VAL A 158 -13.25 -11.08 -4.80
CA VAL A 158 -11.86 -11.37 -5.17
C VAL A 158 -11.64 -12.88 -5.16
N GLN A 159 -10.89 -13.39 -6.13
CA GLN A 159 -10.54 -14.79 -6.19
C GLN A 159 -9.10 -15.03 -5.75
N ILE A 160 -8.87 -16.10 -5.01
CA ILE A 160 -7.55 -16.64 -4.74
C ILE A 160 -7.33 -17.83 -5.65
N VAL A 161 -6.25 -17.79 -6.43
CA VAL A 161 -5.89 -18.88 -7.35
C VAL A 161 -4.44 -19.28 -7.12
N ASN A 162 -4.20 -20.51 -6.67
CA ASN A 162 -2.87 -21.01 -6.31
C ASN A 162 -2.11 -20.09 -5.32
N GLY A 163 -2.83 -19.53 -4.34
CA GLY A 163 -2.29 -18.62 -3.35
C GLY A 163 -2.04 -17.19 -3.86
N GLU A 164 -2.47 -16.86 -5.06
CA GLU A 164 -2.32 -15.52 -5.63
C GLU A 164 -3.68 -14.82 -5.75
N LEU A 165 -3.75 -13.55 -5.36
CA LEU A 165 -4.91 -12.69 -5.56
C LEU A 165 -4.50 -11.30 -6.05
N GLU A 166 -5.43 -10.63 -6.74
CA GLU A 166 -5.34 -9.21 -7.06
C GLU A 166 -6.68 -8.55 -6.75
N ALA A 167 -6.68 -7.52 -5.90
CA ALA A 167 -7.84 -6.74 -5.49
C ALA A 167 -7.72 -5.29 -5.96
N GLY A 168 -8.84 -4.72 -6.36
CA GLY A 168 -8.93 -3.35 -6.87
C GLY A 168 -9.52 -3.31 -8.30
N PRO A 169 -9.70 -2.11 -8.88
CA PRO A 169 -9.31 -0.81 -8.32
C PRO A 169 -10.24 -0.33 -7.19
N VAL A 170 -9.66 0.31 -6.19
CA VAL A 170 -10.36 0.99 -5.10
C VAL A 170 -9.51 2.17 -4.61
N ASP A 171 -10.11 3.26 -4.18
CA ASP A 171 -9.34 4.33 -3.55
C ASP A 171 -8.92 3.87 -2.15
N MET A 172 -7.64 4.08 -1.81
CA MET A 172 -7.04 3.62 -0.55
C MET A 172 -6.36 4.76 0.18
N GLU A 173 -6.38 4.71 1.51
CA GLU A 173 -5.55 5.56 2.35
C GLU A 173 -4.53 4.70 3.10
N ILE A 174 -3.25 5.01 2.90
CA ILE A 174 -2.14 4.33 3.57
C ILE A 174 -1.45 5.31 4.50
N PRO A 175 -1.29 5.00 5.80
CA PRO A 175 -0.54 5.86 6.68
C PRO A 175 0.91 5.94 6.22
N MET A 176 1.44 7.14 6.09
CA MET A 176 2.85 7.39 5.79
C MET A 176 3.45 8.26 6.89
N ASP A 177 4.65 7.92 7.26
CA ASP A 177 5.46 8.68 8.20
C ASP A 177 6.91 8.63 7.74
N VAL A 178 7.31 9.66 7.03
CA VAL A 178 8.63 9.76 6.39
C VAL A 178 9.19 11.15 6.63
N LEU A 179 10.42 11.25 7.09
CA LEU A 179 11.16 12.51 7.26
C LEU A 179 10.40 13.56 8.09
N ASP A 180 9.82 13.14 9.22
CA ASP A 180 9.01 13.98 10.13
C ASP A 180 7.64 14.44 9.57
N ALA A 181 7.24 13.95 8.38
CA ALA A 181 5.92 14.13 7.82
C ALA A 181 5.05 12.89 8.10
N SER A 182 3.92 13.09 8.78
CA SER A 182 2.92 12.05 9.04
C SER A 182 1.60 12.44 8.38
N PHE A 183 1.17 11.67 7.37
CA PHE A 183 -0.04 11.98 6.61
C PHE A 183 -0.65 10.71 6.01
N PRO A 184 -1.97 10.69 5.72
CA PRO A 184 -2.58 9.64 4.93
C PRO A 184 -2.21 9.84 3.46
N MET A 185 -1.47 8.89 2.90
CA MET A 185 -1.20 8.85 1.46
C MET A 185 -2.41 8.26 0.74
N ARG A 186 -3.03 9.04 -0.13
CA ARG A 186 -4.18 8.62 -0.92
C ARG A 186 -3.74 8.02 -2.24
N LEU A 187 -4.17 6.79 -2.48
CA LEU A 187 -3.94 6.05 -3.71
C LEU A 187 -5.24 5.97 -4.51
N SER A 188 -5.34 6.72 -5.59
CA SER A 188 -6.44 6.61 -6.56
C SER A 188 -6.23 5.37 -7.44
N GLN A 189 -7.30 4.65 -7.78
CA GLN A 189 -7.24 3.40 -8.53
C GLN A 189 -6.35 2.34 -7.86
N GLY A 190 -6.32 2.35 -6.53
CA GLY A 190 -5.46 1.51 -5.71
C GLY A 190 -5.67 0.02 -5.98
N ARG A 191 -4.60 -0.74 -6.00
CA ARG A 191 -4.58 -2.19 -6.20
C ARG A 191 -3.66 -2.86 -5.19
N VAL A 192 -4.03 -4.07 -4.80
CA VAL A 192 -3.21 -4.96 -3.98
C VAL A 192 -3.06 -6.28 -4.73
N ARG A 193 -1.85 -6.80 -4.82
CA ARG A 193 -1.56 -8.15 -5.31
C ARG A 193 -0.79 -8.89 -4.26
N LEU A 194 -1.28 -10.06 -3.86
CA LEU A 194 -0.65 -10.89 -2.84
C LEU A 194 -0.31 -12.25 -3.39
N LYS A 195 0.79 -12.79 -2.91
CA LYS A 195 1.16 -14.20 -3.00
C LYS A 195 1.25 -14.75 -1.59
N ILE A 196 0.26 -15.55 -1.22
CA ILE A 196 0.07 -16.10 0.11
C ILE A 196 0.82 -17.43 0.21
N ALA A 197 1.62 -17.56 1.24
CA ALA A 197 2.34 -18.80 1.55
C ALA A 197 1.47 -19.77 2.38
N GLU A 198 1.90 -21.02 2.50
CA GLU A 198 1.19 -22.05 3.27
C GLU A 198 1.08 -21.72 4.77
N ASP A 199 1.98 -20.89 5.31
CA ASP A 199 1.98 -20.43 6.70
C ASP A 199 1.07 -19.19 6.91
N GLY A 200 0.39 -18.74 5.86
CA GLY A 200 -0.49 -17.58 5.87
C GLY A 200 0.23 -16.23 5.76
N SER A 201 1.56 -16.19 5.73
CA SER A 201 2.31 -14.98 5.41
C SER A 201 2.16 -14.63 3.92
N PHE A 202 2.46 -13.39 3.54
CA PHE A 202 2.43 -13.01 2.13
C PHE A 202 3.63 -12.17 1.72
N THR A 203 3.89 -12.18 0.42
CA THR A 203 4.65 -11.16 -0.30
C THR A 203 3.76 -10.56 -1.38
N GLY A 204 3.97 -9.31 -1.75
CA GLY A 204 3.09 -8.71 -2.75
C GLY A 204 3.45 -7.28 -3.13
N LEU A 205 2.48 -6.64 -3.73
CA LEU A 205 2.52 -5.25 -4.15
C LEU A 205 1.28 -4.51 -3.67
N ILE A 206 1.43 -3.24 -3.35
CA ILE A 206 0.33 -2.28 -3.16
C ILE A 206 0.68 -1.00 -3.91
N GLY A 207 -0.26 -0.39 -4.62
CA GLY A 207 0.01 0.81 -5.41
C GLY A 207 -1.23 1.44 -5.99
N GLY A 208 -1.05 2.58 -6.66
CA GLY A 208 -2.08 3.40 -7.27
C GLY A 208 -1.51 4.75 -7.74
N GLY A 209 -2.37 5.66 -8.16
CA GLY A 209 -2.00 7.02 -8.51
C GLY A 209 -1.98 7.94 -7.28
N ILE A 210 -0.93 8.69 -7.08
CA ILE A 210 -0.78 9.66 -5.99
C ILE A 210 -1.08 11.06 -6.51
N ASP A 211 -2.04 11.77 -5.91
CA ASP A 211 -2.30 13.17 -6.19
C ASP A 211 -1.11 14.03 -5.71
N ILE A 212 -0.40 14.64 -6.67
CA ILE A 212 0.79 15.43 -6.42
C ILE A 212 0.48 16.65 -5.57
N ALA A 213 -0.64 17.33 -5.85
CA ALA A 213 -1.01 18.52 -5.10
C ALA A 213 -1.34 18.20 -3.63
N HIS A 214 -2.01 17.07 -3.38
CA HIS A 214 -2.30 16.60 -2.03
C HIS A 214 -1.01 16.27 -1.26
N VAL A 215 -0.12 15.49 -1.84
CA VAL A 215 1.15 15.11 -1.20
C VAL A 215 1.95 16.36 -0.81
N PHE A 216 2.13 17.32 -1.73
CA PHE A 216 2.90 18.52 -1.43
C PHE A 216 2.18 19.48 -0.49
N HIS A 217 0.84 19.45 -0.41
CA HIS A 217 0.10 20.17 0.62
C HIS A 217 0.41 19.60 2.01
N GLU A 218 0.37 18.29 2.18
CA GLU A 218 0.68 17.64 3.45
C GLU A 218 2.15 17.80 3.84
N PHE A 219 3.08 17.65 2.90
CA PHE A 219 4.51 17.95 3.14
C PHE A 219 4.75 19.41 3.45
N GLY A 220 4.10 20.35 2.75
CA GLY A 220 4.28 21.79 2.93
C GLY A 220 3.83 22.30 4.30
N VAL A 221 2.90 21.59 4.97
CA VAL A 221 2.51 21.89 6.35
C VAL A 221 3.64 21.51 7.34
N VAL A 222 4.49 20.55 6.98
CA VAL A 222 5.52 19.99 7.86
C VAL A 222 6.91 20.52 7.52
N VAL A 223 7.19 20.82 6.25
CA VAL A 223 8.51 21.25 5.75
C VAL A 223 8.36 22.57 4.98
N GLU A 224 8.22 23.70 5.69
CA GLU A 224 8.37 25.01 5.06
C GLU A 224 9.84 25.22 4.66
N GLY A 225 10.18 25.04 3.38
CA GLY A 225 11.55 25.26 2.92
C GLY A 225 11.70 25.26 1.40
N PRO A 226 12.88 25.71 0.89
CA PRO A 226 13.19 25.78 -0.54
C PRO A 226 13.23 24.40 -1.22
N GLU A 227 13.10 23.32 -0.48
CA GLU A 227 13.12 21.94 -0.98
C GLU A 227 11.83 21.60 -1.73
N ASP A 228 10.68 22.13 -1.31
CA ASP A 228 9.39 22.00 -2.02
C ASP A 228 9.48 22.56 -3.45
N ASP A 229 10.09 23.75 -3.60
CA ASP A 229 10.29 24.40 -4.91
C ASP A 229 11.20 23.62 -5.84
N LEU A 230 12.02 22.72 -5.32
CA LEU A 230 12.95 21.91 -6.09
C LEU A 230 12.35 20.55 -6.49
N ILE A 231 11.61 19.91 -5.59
CA ILE A 231 11.12 18.54 -5.76
C ILE A 231 9.77 18.51 -6.49
N ARG A 232 8.85 19.43 -6.17
CA ARG A 232 7.53 19.51 -6.78
C ARG A 232 7.56 19.53 -8.33
N PRO A 233 8.40 20.37 -9.01
CA PRO A 233 8.47 20.36 -10.46
C PRO A 233 8.94 19.01 -11.06
N ILE A 234 9.71 18.22 -10.29
CA ILE A 234 10.14 16.88 -10.74
C ILE A 234 8.94 15.93 -10.73
N PHE A 235 8.11 15.95 -9.68
CA PHE A 235 6.90 15.15 -9.61
C PHE A 235 5.89 15.57 -10.69
N GLU A 236 5.63 16.88 -10.83
CA GLU A 236 4.71 17.41 -11.85
C GLU A 236 5.18 17.07 -13.28
N ALA A 237 6.48 17.09 -13.55
CA ALA A 237 7.03 16.72 -14.84
C ALA A 237 6.96 15.23 -15.16
N ASN A 238 6.75 14.39 -14.13
CA ASN A 238 6.64 12.93 -14.23
C ASN A 238 5.23 12.41 -13.91
N ALA A 239 4.25 13.30 -13.83
CA ALA A 239 2.84 12.92 -13.68
C ALA A 239 2.36 12.16 -14.91
N ASP A 240 1.79 10.97 -14.72
CA ASP A 240 1.38 10.05 -15.79
C ASP A 240 -0.08 9.62 -15.71
N MET A 241 -0.81 10.03 -14.66
CA MET A 241 -2.21 9.70 -14.41
C MET A 241 -3.06 10.93 -14.09
N GLY A 242 -4.39 10.74 -14.08
CA GLY A 242 -5.33 11.80 -13.73
C GLY A 242 -5.38 12.92 -14.77
N TYR A 243 -5.33 12.58 -16.07
CA TYR A 243 -5.34 13.54 -17.17
C TYR A 243 -6.64 14.35 -17.21
N SER A 244 -6.51 15.66 -17.11
CA SER A 244 -7.58 16.63 -17.30
C SER A 244 -7.03 17.93 -17.90
N ASP A 245 -7.74 18.50 -18.88
CA ASP A 245 -7.40 19.78 -19.52
C ASP A 245 -5.95 19.90 -20.04
N GLY A 246 -5.34 18.77 -20.42
CA GLY A 246 -4.00 18.75 -20.98
C GLY A 246 -2.88 18.51 -19.97
N VAL A 247 -3.22 18.26 -18.71
CA VAL A 247 -2.27 18.05 -17.58
C VAL A 247 -2.63 16.76 -16.84
N CYS A 248 -1.61 16.03 -16.39
CA CYS A 248 -1.78 14.96 -15.41
C CYS A 248 -1.58 15.52 -14.00
N SER A 249 -2.38 15.05 -13.07
CA SER A 249 -2.35 15.50 -11.67
C SER A 249 -1.82 14.44 -10.71
N HIS A 250 -1.70 13.19 -11.16
CA HIS A 250 -1.26 12.07 -10.35
C HIS A 250 0.00 11.45 -10.96
N ILE A 251 0.80 10.84 -10.10
CA ILE A 251 1.95 10.02 -10.48
C ILE A 251 1.72 8.59 -10.00
N SER A 252 1.95 7.62 -10.89
CA SER A 252 1.79 6.21 -10.56
C SER A 252 2.90 5.72 -9.62
N MET A 253 2.50 4.87 -8.67
CA MET A 253 3.39 4.32 -7.66
C MET A 253 3.00 2.90 -7.25
N ALA A 254 4.00 2.08 -6.96
CA ALA A 254 3.80 0.82 -6.26
C ALA A 254 4.91 0.58 -5.23
N PHE A 255 4.53 -0.09 -4.13
CA PHE A 255 5.44 -0.61 -3.12
C PHE A 255 5.46 -2.13 -3.15
N GLY A 256 6.62 -2.71 -2.86
CA GLY A 256 6.69 -4.10 -2.43
C GLY A 256 6.26 -4.22 -0.97
N ILE A 257 5.47 -5.23 -0.65
CA ILE A 257 5.00 -5.49 0.70
C ILE A 257 5.28 -6.93 1.12
N GLU A 258 5.61 -7.10 2.41
CA GLU A 258 5.67 -8.40 3.08
C GLU A 258 4.79 -8.33 4.32
N GLY A 259 3.97 -9.35 4.56
CA GLY A 259 3.10 -9.42 5.74
C GLY A 259 3.20 -10.74 6.47
N ASP A 260 2.96 -10.67 7.75
CA ASP A 260 2.83 -11.85 8.63
C ASP A 260 1.44 -11.89 9.25
N VAL A 261 1.00 -13.10 9.61
CA VAL A 261 -0.27 -13.34 10.29
C VAL A 261 -0.38 -12.49 11.57
N ALA A 262 -1.49 -11.80 11.70
CA ALA A 262 -1.84 -10.97 12.85
C ALA A 262 -3.34 -11.06 13.12
N TYR A 263 -3.83 -10.36 14.14
CA TYR A 263 -5.23 -10.30 14.48
C TYR A 263 -5.69 -8.86 14.55
N ALA A 264 -6.79 -8.55 13.87
CA ALA A 264 -7.44 -7.24 13.92
C ALA A 264 -8.58 -7.27 14.94
N ILE A 265 -8.58 -6.36 15.91
CA ILE A 265 -9.71 -6.13 16.80
C ILE A 265 -10.56 -5.02 16.19
N HIS A 266 -11.79 -5.38 15.87
CA HIS A 266 -12.83 -4.49 15.41
C HIS A 266 -13.64 -3.92 16.57
N ASP A 267 -14.28 -2.77 16.37
CA ASP A 267 -15.19 -2.13 17.33
C ASP A 267 -16.56 -1.95 16.66
N ALA A 268 -17.54 -2.74 17.08
CA ALA A 268 -18.91 -2.72 16.54
C ALA A 268 -19.64 -1.38 16.71
N THR A 269 -19.11 -0.45 17.50
CA THR A 269 -19.68 0.90 17.66
C THR A 269 -19.18 1.89 16.60
N GLN A 270 -18.18 1.51 15.82
CA GLN A 270 -17.51 2.36 14.82
C GLN A 270 -17.78 1.91 13.37
N GLU A 271 -18.38 0.72 13.17
CA GLU A 271 -18.75 0.18 11.85
C GLU A 271 -20.04 0.74 11.26
#